data_4a3285262724d307cfea38e0da1fd509
#
_entry.id   4a3285262724d307cfea38e0da1fd509
#
_cell.length_a   1.000
_cell.length_b   1.000
_cell.length_c   1.000
_cell.angle_alpha   90.00
_cell.angle_beta   90.00
_cell.angle_gamma   90.00
#
_symmetry.space_group_name_H-M   'P 1'
#
loop_
_entity.id
_entity.type
_entity.pdbx_description
1 polymer ?
#
loop_
_entity_poly.entity_id
_entity_poly.type
_entity_poly.pdbx_seq_one_letter_code
_entity_poly.pdbx_strand_id
1 'polypeptide(L)'
;MKPLRTRGLTMVLDKGLGCHATQDLMAIAGDHIDSLKLTFGTSTHYDEAVLREKIEIVTAAGVDIYPGGTLLEVAVWQDCCAAFLKRAWELGFTGIEVSDGTLEMSDSQRAECIRRALDAGFKVVSEVGKKSPDEEVAAAEMHRLVAHDLELGVSVVIIEAREGGTGIGIFDRSGAVEVDELD
;
A
#
# COMPACT_ATOMS: atom_id res chain seq x y z
N MET A 1 -13.77 11.83 -17.00
CA MET A 1 -12.79 10.74 -16.76
C MET A 1 -11.53 11.40 -16.26
N LYS A 2 -11.06 11.02 -15.08
CA LYS A 2 -9.86 11.57 -14.45
C LYS A 2 -8.64 11.30 -15.34
N PRO A 3 -7.76 12.29 -15.62
CA PRO A 3 -6.58 12.07 -16.42
C PRO A 3 -5.62 11.11 -15.69
N LEU A 4 -5.03 10.16 -16.42
CA LEU A 4 -4.01 9.27 -15.87
C LEU A 4 -2.77 10.10 -15.53
N ARG A 5 -2.39 10.13 -14.26
CA ARG A 5 -1.18 10.80 -13.78
C ARG A 5 -0.04 9.80 -13.65
N THR A 6 1.14 10.20 -14.03
CA THR A 6 2.39 9.44 -13.86
C THR A 6 3.37 10.13 -12.92
N ARG A 7 3.02 11.33 -12.45
CA ARG A 7 3.81 12.15 -11.52
C ARG A 7 2.89 12.86 -10.53
N GLY A 8 3.40 13.17 -9.35
CA GLY A 8 2.63 13.82 -8.30
C GLY A 8 1.45 12.96 -7.85
N LEU A 9 1.65 11.64 -7.75
CA LEU A 9 0.62 10.71 -7.29
C LEU A 9 0.29 11.00 -5.82
N THR A 10 -1.01 10.99 -5.52
CA THR A 10 -1.51 11.21 -4.16
C THR A 10 -2.14 9.92 -3.64
N MET A 11 -1.56 9.37 -2.58
CA MET A 11 -2.16 8.30 -1.78
C MET A 11 -2.71 8.87 -0.49
N VAL A 12 -3.97 8.56 -0.20
CA VAL A 12 -4.62 8.92 1.07
C VAL A 12 -4.62 7.73 2.00
N LEU A 13 -4.16 7.94 3.23
CA LEU A 13 -4.22 6.96 4.32
C LEU A 13 -5.56 7.08 5.04
N ASP A 14 -6.41 6.08 4.89
CA ASP A 14 -7.69 6.01 5.58
C ASP A 14 -7.57 5.15 6.83
N LYS A 15 -7.83 5.78 7.97
CA LYS A 15 -7.73 5.17 9.30
C LYS A 15 -9.10 4.80 9.89
N GLY A 16 -10.15 4.75 9.07
CA GLY A 16 -11.47 4.34 9.54
C GLY A 16 -12.60 5.31 9.21
N LEU A 17 -12.54 6.03 8.09
CA LEU A 17 -13.66 6.85 7.62
C LEU A 17 -14.88 5.98 7.34
N GLY A 18 -16.06 6.42 7.77
CA GLY A 18 -17.35 5.84 7.34
C GLY A 18 -17.73 6.24 5.92
N CYS A 19 -18.77 5.60 5.37
CA CYS A 19 -19.18 5.83 3.97
C CYS A 19 -19.50 7.30 3.67
N HIS A 20 -20.21 8.01 4.55
CA HIS A 20 -20.51 9.43 4.35
C HIS A 20 -19.25 10.30 4.27
N ALA A 21 -18.30 10.12 5.19
CA ALA A 21 -17.04 10.86 5.16
C ALA A 21 -16.19 10.50 3.93
N THR A 22 -16.26 9.26 3.47
CA THR A 22 -15.64 8.83 2.22
C THR A 22 -16.28 9.47 1.01
N GLN A 23 -17.62 9.58 0.97
CA GLN A 23 -18.35 10.32 -0.09
C GLN A 23 -17.94 11.78 -0.12
N ASP A 24 -17.90 12.45 1.03
CA ASP A 24 -17.47 13.84 1.14
C ASP A 24 -16.03 14.02 0.65
N LEU A 25 -15.12 13.12 1.05
CA LEU A 25 -13.73 13.15 0.60
C LEU A 25 -13.62 13.01 -0.93
N MET A 26 -14.36 12.07 -1.51
CA MET A 26 -14.36 11.86 -2.96
C MET A 26 -14.98 13.04 -3.71
N ALA A 27 -16.04 13.63 -3.17
CA ALA A 27 -16.69 14.80 -3.77
C ALA A 27 -15.80 16.04 -3.76
N ILE A 28 -15.02 16.25 -2.70
CA ILE A 28 -14.16 17.43 -2.52
C ILE A 28 -12.81 17.26 -3.22
N ALA A 29 -12.18 16.09 -3.10
CA ALA A 29 -10.79 15.89 -3.47
C ALA A 29 -10.52 14.69 -4.41
N GLY A 30 -11.55 13.94 -4.83
CA GLY A 30 -11.40 12.73 -5.62
C GLY A 30 -10.58 12.91 -6.90
N ASP A 31 -10.68 14.07 -7.56
CA ASP A 31 -9.89 14.39 -8.75
C ASP A 31 -8.38 14.49 -8.48
N HIS A 32 -7.99 14.69 -7.22
CA HIS A 32 -6.60 14.86 -6.80
C HIS A 32 -6.03 13.62 -6.11
N ILE A 33 -6.86 12.61 -5.80
CA ILE A 33 -6.47 11.38 -5.12
C ILE A 33 -6.32 10.27 -6.16
N ASP A 34 -5.19 9.58 -6.20
CA ASP A 34 -4.95 8.45 -7.11
C ASP A 34 -5.26 7.10 -6.45
N SER A 35 -4.98 6.99 -5.16
CA SER A 35 -5.26 5.78 -4.40
C SER A 35 -5.64 6.06 -2.94
N LEU A 36 -6.42 5.17 -2.36
CA LEU A 36 -6.82 5.17 -0.96
C LEU A 36 -6.41 3.85 -0.31
N LYS A 37 -5.54 3.96 0.69
CA LYS A 37 -5.01 2.83 1.47
C LYS A 37 -5.80 2.69 2.78
N LEU A 38 -6.45 1.54 2.99
CA LEU A 38 -7.05 1.19 4.28
C LEU A 38 -5.96 0.68 5.22
N THR A 39 -5.41 1.57 6.05
CA THR A 39 -4.23 1.32 6.89
C THR A 39 -4.53 0.45 8.11
N PHE A 40 -3.48 -0.09 8.71
CA PHE A 40 -3.52 -0.79 10.01
C PHE A 40 -4.55 -1.92 10.11
N GLY A 41 -4.85 -2.58 9.00
CA GLY A 41 -5.85 -3.64 9.01
C GLY A 41 -7.30 -3.16 9.21
N THR A 42 -7.57 -1.86 9.08
CA THR A 42 -8.90 -1.28 9.29
C THR A 42 -9.98 -1.91 8.41
N SER A 43 -9.61 -2.45 7.24
CA SER A 43 -10.54 -3.16 6.38
C SER A 43 -11.22 -4.37 7.05
N THR A 44 -10.63 -4.95 8.09
CA THR A 44 -11.21 -6.06 8.86
C THR A 44 -12.20 -5.63 9.94
N HIS A 45 -12.27 -4.33 10.25
CA HIS A 45 -13.15 -3.78 11.27
C HIS A 45 -14.51 -3.35 10.74
N TYR A 46 -14.66 -3.23 9.42
CA TYR A 46 -15.95 -2.91 8.81
C TYR A 46 -16.80 -4.16 8.64
N ASP A 47 -18.11 -4.01 8.83
CA ASP A 47 -19.04 -4.99 8.30
C ASP A 47 -18.88 -5.08 6.77
N GLU A 48 -19.06 -6.28 6.22
CA GLU A 48 -18.83 -6.52 4.79
C GLU A 48 -19.64 -5.59 3.89
N ALA A 49 -20.90 -5.34 4.23
CA ALA A 49 -21.76 -4.44 3.44
C ALA A 49 -21.22 -3.00 3.42
N VAL A 50 -20.75 -2.51 4.57
CA VAL A 50 -20.13 -1.17 4.69
C VAL A 50 -18.82 -1.10 3.92
N LEU A 51 -17.98 -2.15 3.99
CA LEU A 51 -16.74 -2.20 3.25
C LEU A 51 -16.97 -2.19 1.74
N ARG A 52 -17.92 -2.97 1.24
CA ARG A 52 -18.28 -3.00 -0.18
C ARG A 52 -18.79 -1.63 -0.66
N GLU A 53 -19.72 -1.02 0.08
CA GLU A 53 -20.21 0.33 -0.24
C GLU A 53 -19.07 1.34 -0.29
N LYS A 54 -18.15 1.30 0.67
CA LYS A 54 -16.97 2.17 0.70
C LYS A 54 -16.07 1.96 -0.52
N ILE A 55 -15.80 0.72 -0.90
CA ILE A 55 -15.01 0.40 -2.09
C ILE A 55 -15.71 0.93 -3.35
N GLU A 56 -17.03 0.75 -3.48
CA GLU A 56 -17.81 1.27 -4.58
C GLU A 56 -17.76 2.80 -4.68
N ILE A 57 -17.86 3.52 -3.56
CA ILE A 57 -17.75 4.98 -3.51
C ILE A 57 -16.40 5.45 -4.07
N VAL A 58 -15.32 4.81 -3.62
CA VAL A 58 -13.96 5.19 -4.02
C VAL A 58 -13.69 4.88 -5.48
N THR A 59 -14.05 3.68 -5.92
CA THR A 59 -13.84 3.23 -7.31
C THR A 59 -14.72 4.00 -8.30
N ALA A 60 -15.93 4.38 -7.92
CA ALA A 60 -16.81 5.25 -8.73
C ALA A 60 -16.18 6.63 -8.99
N ALA A 61 -15.35 7.13 -8.07
CA ALA A 61 -14.58 8.36 -8.26
C ALA A 61 -13.31 8.16 -9.13
N GLY A 62 -13.05 6.96 -9.62
CA GLY A 62 -11.84 6.65 -10.39
C GLY A 62 -10.57 6.63 -9.53
N VAL A 63 -10.71 6.31 -8.26
CA VAL A 63 -9.60 6.19 -7.29
C VAL A 63 -9.38 4.71 -6.99
N ASP A 64 -8.11 4.28 -7.00
CA ASP A 64 -7.78 2.93 -6.60
C ASP A 64 -7.94 2.76 -5.07
N ILE A 65 -8.32 1.56 -4.64
CA ILE A 65 -8.44 1.25 -3.21
C ILE A 65 -7.83 -0.10 -2.89
N TYR A 66 -7.09 -0.18 -1.80
CA TYR A 66 -6.42 -1.41 -1.37
C TYR A 66 -6.26 -1.50 0.16
N PRO A 67 -6.21 -2.72 0.72
CA PRO A 67 -5.87 -2.94 2.11
C PRO A 67 -4.36 -2.73 2.32
N GLY A 68 -3.98 -2.17 3.45
CA GLY A 68 -2.56 -2.00 3.80
C GLY A 68 -1.81 -3.33 3.89
N GLY A 69 -0.52 -3.32 3.55
CA GLY A 69 0.32 -4.49 3.40
C GLY A 69 0.45 -5.39 4.62
N THR A 70 0.32 -4.85 5.83
CA THR A 70 0.35 -5.65 7.08
C THR A 70 -0.65 -6.81 7.07
N LEU A 71 -1.82 -6.66 6.43
CA LEU A 71 -2.78 -7.77 6.31
C LEU A 71 -2.27 -8.89 5.39
N LEU A 72 -1.58 -8.53 4.31
CA LEU A 72 -0.93 -9.51 3.45
C LEU A 72 0.22 -10.22 4.18
N GLU A 73 1.03 -9.48 4.94
CA GLU A 73 2.10 -10.05 5.76
C GLU A 73 1.55 -11.12 6.71
N VAL A 74 0.43 -10.80 7.41
CA VAL A 74 -0.26 -11.77 8.28
C VAL A 74 -0.79 -12.96 7.47
N ALA A 75 -1.37 -12.74 6.29
CA ALA A 75 -1.87 -13.81 5.44
C ALA A 75 -0.74 -14.74 4.94
N VAL A 76 0.44 -14.19 4.64
CA VAL A 76 1.63 -14.98 4.28
C VAL A 76 2.13 -15.78 5.48
N TRP A 77 2.23 -15.15 6.65
CA TRP A 77 2.64 -15.82 7.88
C TRP A 77 1.69 -16.98 8.26
N GLN A 78 0.39 -16.86 7.97
CA GLN A 78 -0.62 -17.89 8.20
C GLN A 78 -0.81 -18.86 7.03
N ASP A 79 0.03 -18.81 6.00
CA ASP A 79 -0.08 -19.63 4.77
C ASP A 79 -1.44 -19.53 4.08
N CYS A 80 -2.07 -18.36 4.09
CA CYS A 80 -3.38 -18.13 3.49
C CYS A 80 -3.40 -16.99 2.45
N CYS A 81 -2.24 -16.63 1.86
CA CYS A 81 -2.11 -15.57 0.86
C CYS A 81 -3.11 -15.72 -0.30
N ALA A 82 -3.29 -16.92 -0.84
CA ALA A 82 -4.23 -17.15 -1.94
C ALA A 82 -5.69 -16.86 -1.53
N ALA A 83 -6.09 -17.25 -0.33
CA ALA A 83 -7.43 -16.96 0.20
C ALA A 83 -7.61 -15.45 0.44
N PHE A 84 -6.59 -14.76 0.92
CA PHE A 84 -6.58 -13.31 1.08
C PHE A 84 -6.78 -12.59 -0.26
N LEU A 85 -6.02 -12.93 -1.29
CA LEU A 85 -6.14 -12.33 -2.62
C LEU A 85 -7.54 -12.58 -3.22
N LYS A 86 -8.04 -13.82 -3.13
CA LYS A 86 -9.41 -14.16 -3.55
C LYS A 86 -10.44 -13.28 -2.83
N ARG A 87 -10.31 -13.16 -1.50
CA ARG A 87 -11.24 -12.36 -0.71
C ARG A 87 -11.17 -10.86 -1.05
N ALA A 88 -9.98 -10.32 -1.25
CA ALA A 88 -9.80 -8.93 -1.69
C ALA A 88 -10.49 -8.68 -3.04
N TRP A 89 -10.35 -9.61 -3.98
CA TRP A 89 -11.03 -9.55 -5.27
C TRP A 89 -12.56 -9.57 -5.13
N GLU A 90 -13.09 -10.50 -4.35
CA GLU A 90 -14.54 -10.62 -4.10
C GLU A 90 -15.13 -9.38 -3.43
N LEU A 91 -14.36 -8.67 -2.62
CA LEU A 91 -14.78 -7.41 -2.00
C LEU A 91 -14.75 -6.22 -2.98
N GLY A 92 -14.01 -6.33 -4.09
CA GLY A 92 -13.93 -5.27 -5.11
C GLY A 92 -12.71 -4.37 -4.98
N PHE A 93 -11.70 -4.71 -4.18
CA PHE A 93 -10.44 -3.97 -4.15
C PHE A 93 -9.78 -3.95 -5.53
N THR A 94 -9.19 -2.82 -5.90
CA THR A 94 -8.52 -2.65 -7.19
C THR A 94 -7.01 -2.87 -7.11
N GLY A 95 -6.46 -2.82 -5.91
CA GLY A 95 -5.04 -2.99 -5.68
C GLY A 95 -4.71 -3.84 -4.47
N ILE A 96 -3.45 -4.24 -4.40
CA ILE A 96 -2.84 -4.95 -3.26
C ILE A 96 -1.52 -4.27 -2.94
N GLU A 97 -1.25 -4.09 -1.65
CA GLU A 97 0.06 -3.66 -1.17
C GLU A 97 0.85 -4.86 -0.66
N VAL A 98 2.08 -4.99 -1.15
CA VAL A 98 3.06 -5.99 -0.69
C VAL A 98 4.13 -5.29 0.13
N SER A 99 4.20 -5.59 1.42
CA SER A 99 5.20 -5.07 2.35
C SER A 99 5.79 -6.19 3.20
N ASP A 100 6.90 -5.91 3.85
CA ASP A 100 7.57 -6.77 4.83
C ASP A 100 8.08 -5.96 6.04
N GLY A 101 7.41 -4.85 6.29
CA GLY A 101 7.81 -3.89 7.32
C GLY A 101 7.46 -4.32 8.75
N THR A 102 6.50 -5.24 8.94
CA THR A 102 6.04 -5.72 10.25
C THR A 102 6.43 -7.16 10.52
N LEU A 103 6.21 -8.04 9.53
CA LEU A 103 6.60 -9.45 9.59
C LEU A 103 7.61 -9.72 8.47
N GLU A 104 8.68 -10.42 8.82
CA GLU A 104 9.70 -10.74 7.83
C GLU A 104 9.17 -11.64 6.72
N MET A 105 9.56 -11.30 5.50
CA MET A 105 9.25 -12.04 4.30
C MET A 105 10.54 -12.23 3.51
N SER A 106 10.83 -13.45 3.07
CA SER A 106 11.97 -13.67 2.18
C SER A 106 11.72 -13.04 0.80
N ASP A 107 12.79 -12.70 0.09
CA ASP A 107 12.69 -12.17 -1.29
C ASP A 107 11.84 -13.07 -2.19
N SER A 108 11.95 -14.38 -2.04
CA SER A 108 11.18 -15.34 -2.82
C SER A 108 9.68 -15.30 -2.47
N GLN A 109 9.33 -15.15 -1.20
CA GLN A 109 7.93 -15.00 -0.76
C GLN A 109 7.36 -13.67 -1.23
N ARG A 110 8.13 -12.58 -1.12
CA ARG A 110 7.76 -11.26 -1.61
C ARG A 110 7.47 -11.29 -3.12
N ALA A 111 8.42 -11.81 -3.90
CA ALA A 111 8.26 -11.95 -5.34
C ALA A 111 7.05 -12.82 -5.73
N GLU A 112 6.81 -13.90 -5.01
CA GLU A 112 5.65 -14.77 -5.23
C GLU A 112 4.33 -14.04 -4.92
N CYS A 113 4.27 -13.26 -3.84
CA CYS A 113 3.09 -12.45 -3.51
C CYS A 113 2.80 -11.40 -4.60
N ILE A 114 3.84 -10.71 -5.10
CA ILE A 114 3.72 -9.74 -6.19
C ILE A 114 3.14 -10.43 -7.43
N ARG A 115 3.74 -11.54 -7.88
CA ARG A 115 3.27 -12.27 -9.07
C ARG A 115 1.83 -12.73 -8.93
N ARG A 116 1.47 -13.35 -7.80
CA ARG A 116 0.10 -13.80 -7.55
C ARG A 116 -0.92 -12.67 -7.56
N ALA A 117 -0.57 -11.52 -7.00
CA ALA A 117 -1.45 -10.36 -7.02
C ALA A 117 -1.62 -9.80 -8.43
N LEU A 118 -0.54 -9.72 -9.23
CA LEU A 118 -0.59 -9.33 -10.64
C LEU A 118 -1.40 -10.32 -11.48
N ASP A 119 -1.18 -11.62 -11.31
CA ASP A 119 -1.91 -12.68 -12.03
C ASP A 119 -3.41 -12.69 -11.69
N ALA A 120 -3.76 -12.28 -10.47
CA ALA A 120 -5.15 -12.07 -10.06
C ALA A 120 -5.78 -10.79 -10.63
N GLY A 121 -5.01 -9.95 -11.34
CA GLY A 121 -5.48 -8.73 -12.00
C GLY A 121 -5.45 -7.47 -11.15
N PHE A 122 -4.80 -7.49 -9.99
CA PHE A 122 -4.65 -6.31 -9.15
C PHE A 122 -3.57 -5.36 -9.67
N LYS A 123 -3.72 -4.07 -9.41
CA LYS A 123 -2.59 -3.16 -9.38
C LYS A 123 -1.79 -3.47 -8.12
N VAL A 124 -0.48 -3.66 -8.28
CA VAL A 124 0.38 -3.93 -7.13
C VAL A 124 1.14 -2.67 -6.76
N VAL A 125 1.08 -2.34 -5.49
CA VAL A 125 1.92 -1.35 -4.81
C VAL A 125 2.83 -2.13 -3.88
N SER A 126 4.09 -1.76 -3.77
CA SER A 126 4.95 -2.33 -2.73
C SER A 126 5.45 -1.25 -1.78
N GLU A 127 5.83 -1.66 -0.58
CA GLU A 127 6.41 -0.79 0.43
C GLU A 127 7.76 -1.39 0.84
N VAL A 128 8.81 -0.57 0.82
CA VAL A 128 10.18 -0.93 1.19
C VAL A 128 10.59 -0.10 2.41
N GLY A 129 11.21 -0.75 3.37
CA GLY A 129 11.63 -0.14 4.62
C GLY A 129 11.01 -0.83 5.83
N LYS A 130 11.70 -0.78 6.97
CA LYS A 130 11.23 -1.38 8.23
C LYS A 130 10.45 -0.37 9.05
N LYS A 131 9.43 -0.86 9.75
CA LYS A 131 8.60 -0.03 10.66
C LYS A 131 9.23 0.15 12.04
N SER A 132 10.27 -0.62 12.35
CA SER A 132 11.02 -0.48 13.60
C SER A 132 12.14 0.55 13.44
N PRO A 133 12.25 1.54 14.32
CA PRO A 133 13.35 2.52 14.27
C PRO A 133 14.72 1.92 14.59
N ASP A 134 14.76 0.69 15.11
CA ASP A 134 15.98 -0.03 15.44
C ASP A 134 16.46 -0.93 14.27
N GLU A 135 15.69 -1.01 13.18
CA GLU A 135 16.00 -1.80 12.00
C GLU A 135 16.16 -0.87 10.79
N GLU A 136 17.38 -0.36 10.59
CA GLU A 136 17.73 0.39 9.39
C GLU A 136 17.98 -0.56 8.23
N VAL A 137 17.33 -0.32 7.10
CA VAL A 137 17.65 -0.97 5.82
C VAL A 137 18.71 -0.12 5.14
N ALA A 138 19.86 -0.71 4.80
CA ALA A 138 20.91 0.01 4.09
C ALA A 138 20.39 0.51 2.72
N ALA A 139 20.77 1.73 2.32
CA ALA A 139 20.35 2.34 1.05
C ALA A 139 20.54 1.40 -0.15
N ALA A 140 21.69 0.72 -0.24
CA ALA A 140 21.94 -0.25 -1.32
C ALA A 140 20.94 -1.41 -1.36
N GLU A 141 20.48 -1.88 -0.20
CA GLU A 141 19.48 -2.93 -0.11
C GLU A 141 18.08 -2.40 -0.46
N MET A 142 17.76 -1.18 -0.06
CA MET A 142 16.53 -0.50 -0.43
C MET A 142 16.46 -0.33 -1.95
N HIS A 143 17.52 0.16 -2.59
CA HIS A 143 17.61 0.29 -4.05
C HIS A 143 17.45 -1.06 -4.75
N ARG A 144 18.07 -2.13 -4.22
CA ARG A 144 17.94 -3.48 -4.75
C ARG A 144 16.48 -3.95 -4.73
N LEU A 145 15.79 -3.77 -3.60
CA LEU A 145 14.39 -4.16 -3.44
C LEU A 145 13.47 -3.36 -4.35
N VAL A 146 13.67 -2.04 -4.44
CA VAL A 146 12.91 -1.15 -5.34
C VAL A 146 13.06 -1.61 -6.78
N ALA A 147 14.30 -1.81 -7.26
CA ALA A 147 14.57 -2.25 -8.62
C ALA A 147 13.91 -3.61 -8.90
N HIS A 148 14.06 -4.56 -7.98
CA HIS A 148 13.47 -5.89 -8.11
C HIS A 148 11.95 -5.86 -8.19
N ASP A 149 11.28 -5.09 -7.32
CA ASP A 149 9.82 -4.96 -7.34
C ASP A 149 9.31 -4.34 -8.65
N LEU A 150 10.00 -3.30 -9.15
CA LEU A 150 9.66 -2.68 -10.43
C LEU A 150 9.84 -3.66 -11.61
N GLU A 151 10.90 -4.46 -11.61
CA GLU A 151 11.12 -5.51 -12.61
C GLU A 151 10.03 -6.58 -12.60
N LEU A 152 9.45 -6.88 -11.44
CA LEU A 152 8.31 -7.79 -11.31
C LEU A 152 7.00 -7.20 -11.81
N GLY A 153 6.92 -5.87 -12.05
CA GLY A 153 5.74 -5.18 -12.57
C GLY A 153 4.93 -4.42 -11.52
N VAL A 154 5.51 -4.14 -10.36
CA VAL A 154 4.89 -3.26 -9.37
C VAL A 154 4.67 -1.87 -9.96
N SER A 155 3.49 -1.30 -9.72
CA SER A 155 3.09 0.00 -10.31
C SER A 155 3.71 1.19 -9.58
N VAL A 156 3.86 1.08 -8.26
CA VAL A 156 4.41 2.12 -7.38
C VAL A 156 5.14 1.43 -6.24
N VAL A 157 6.34 1.88 -5.93
CA VAL A 157 7.06 1.49 -4.72
C VAL A 157 7.02 2.64 -3.72
N ILE A 158 6.60 2.36 -2.51
CA ILE A 158 6.56 3.31 -1.40
C ILE A 158 7.79 3.07 -0.55
N ILE A 159 8.51 4.15 -0.23
CA ILE A 159 9.55 4.11 0.78
C ILE A 159 8.91 4.47 2.12
N GLU A 160 9.01 3.58 3.11
CA GLU A 160 8.44 3.81 4.44
C GLU A 160 9.09 5.02 5.11
N ALA A 161 8.31 6.02 5.45
CA ALA A 161 8.79 7.23 6.08
C ALA A 161 8.05 7.59 7.37
N ARG A 162 7.05 6.81 7.77
CA ARG A 162 6.10 7.08 8.85
C ARG A 162 5.52 8.50 8.86
N GLU A 163 4.47 8.70 9.61
CA GLU A 163 3.78 9.99 9.75
C GLU A 163 4.65 11.07 10.42
N GLY A 164 5.59 10.66 11.26
CA GLY A 164 6.48 11.58 11.97
C GLY A 164 7.62 12.13 11.12
N GLY A 165 7.97 11.46 10.02
CA GLY A 165 9.08 11.88 9.14
C GLY A 165 10.40 12.07 9.87
N THR A 166 10.66 11.29 10.92
CA THR A 166 11.88 11.43 11.72
C THR A 166 12.47 10.05 12.04
N GLY A 167 13.75 9.87 11.72
CA GLY A 167 14.53 8.68 12.03
C GLY A 167 14.03 7.41 11.34
N ILE A 168 13.40 7.53 10.16
CA ILE A 168 12.87 6.41 9.40
C ILE A 168 12.88 6.71 7.90
N GLY A 169 13.23 5.72 7.11
CA GLY A 169 13.34 5.83 5.66
C GLY A 169 14.40 6.88 5.30
N ILE A 170 14.04 7.81 4.45
CA ILE A 170 14.92 8.88 3.97
C ILE A 170 15.05 10.09 4.92
N PHE A 171 14.52 10.02 6.15
CA PHE A 171 14.57 11.12 7.11
C PHE A 171 15.45 10.77 8.30
N ASP A 172 16.39 11.67 8.64
CA ASP A 172 17.18 11.56 9.85
C ASP A 172 16.37 11.80 11.13
N ARG A 173 17.02 11.68 12.30
CA ARG A 173 16.37 11.90 13.61
C ARG A 173 15.85 13.32 13.82
N SER A 174 16.30 14.29 13.03
CA SER A 174 15.82 15.68 13.06
C SER A 174 14.66 15.93 12.09
N GLY A 175 14.36 14.97 11.21
CA GLY A 175 13.40 15.09 10.12
C GLY A 175 13.99 15.73 8.86
N ALA A 176 15.32 15.91 8.79
CA ALA A 176 15.97 16.33 7.57
C ALA A 176 16.13 15.16 6.59
N VAL A 177 16.04 15.45 5.30
CA VAL A 177 16.18 14.42 4.26
C VAL A 177 17.64 14.01 4.14
N GLU A 178 17.93 12.72 4.20
CA GLU A 178 19.24 12.15 3.90
C GLU A 178 19.37 12.03 2.38
N VAL A 179 20.01 13.04 1.77
CA VAL A 179 20.07 13.21 0.31
C VAL A 179 20.76 12.03 -0.38
N ASP A 180 21.74 11.41 0.29
CA ASP A 180 22.49 10.26 -0.22
C ASP A 180 21.62 8.99 -0.37
N GLU A 181 20.42 8.99 0.21
CA GLU A 181 19.44 7.90 0.07
C GLU A 181 18.42 8.14 -1.04
N LEU A 182 18.46 9.31 -1.70
CA LEU A 182 17.58 9.66 -2.81
C LEU A 182 18.19 9.45 -4.19
N ASP A 183 19.52 9.33 -4.28
CA ASP A 183 20.29 9.15 -5.52
C ASP A 183 20.52 7.66 -5.81
#